data_b70412ad1cf00107998f92f1dbfa709f
#
_entry.id   b70412ad1cf00107998f92f1dbfa709f
#
_cell.length_a   1.000
_cell.length_b   1.000
_cell.length_c   1.000
_cell.angle_alpha   90.00
_cell.angle_beta   90.00
_cell.angle_gamma   90.00
#
_symmetry.space_group_name_H-M   'P 1'
#
loop_
_entity.id
_entity.type
_entity.pdbx_description
1 polymer ?
#
loop_
_entity_poly.entity_id
_entity_poly.type
_entity_poly.pdbx_seq_one_letter_code
_entity_poly.pdbx_strand_id
1 'polypeptide(L)'
;MPSVYRIPPQTRLNIYEMAKTAAKAEITVEEKLKALYNLQKIDSEIDRIRTIRGELPLEVQDLEDDIEGLDTRLQKLTDEVNGLEDTIVERKNMITDALAMIKKYEDQQNKVRNNREFDSLSKEMEYQNLEIQLCEKKMNEARTNIEAKNDLIEVAKGNLAERQKDLEHKKAELDGIVAETQKDEEKLEKESAKARKIIEERLIFAYSRIRDNSLNGLAVVKVARDACGGCFNKIPPQRQLDISLRKKVIVCEHCGRVLVDPEIDGVAVED
;
A
#
# COMPACT_ATOMS: atom_id res chain seq x y z
N MET A 1 -10.79 -69.72 -57.71
CA MET A 1 -9.84 -68.65 -58.02
C MET A 1 -10.25 -67.42 -57.17
N PRO A 2 -9.48 -66.97 -56.18
CA PRO A 2 -9.84 -65.80 -55.38
C PRO A 2 -9.48 -64.51 -56.13
N SER A 3 -10.45 -63.59 -56.21
CA SER A 3 -10.35 -62.27 -56.81
C SER A 3 -9.40 -61.40 -56.01
N VAL A 4 -8.31 -60.93 -56.63
CA VAL A 4 -7.35 -60.02 -56.06
C VAL A 4 -7.93 -58.59 -56.15
N TYR A 5 -8.40 -58.05 -55.05
CA TYR A 5 -8.80 -56.63 -54.93
C TYR A 5 -7.58 -55.74 -55.08
N ARG A 6 -7.41 -55.08 -56.23
CA ARG A 6 -6.41 -54.06 -56.44
C ARG A 6 -6.91 -52.72 -55.83
N ILE A 7 -6.29 -52.26 -54.80
CA ILE A 7 -6.52 -50.92 -54.20
C ILE A 7 -6.02 -49.85 -55.17
N PRO A 8 -6.85 -48.85 -55.55
CA PRO A 8 -6.47 -47.82 -56.51
C PRO A 8 -5.32 -46.91 -55.93
N PRO A 9 -4.41 -46.44 -56.82
CA PRO A 9 -3.20 -45.69 -56.39
C PRO A 9 -3.49 -44.39 -55.65
N GLN A 10 -4.65 -43.79 -55.79
CA GLN A 10 -5.03 -42.55 -55.04
C GLN A 10 -5.26 -42.78 -53.55
N THR A 11 -5.61 -43.97 -53.10
CA THR A 11 -5.80 -44.26 -51.65
C THR A 11 -4.46 -44.48 -50.95
N ARG A 12 -3.38 -44.82 -51.66
CA ARG A 12 -2.04 -44.93 -51.06
C ARG A 12 -1.37 -43.55 -50.76
N LEU A 13 -1.64 -42.53 -51.56
CA LEU A 13 -1.12 -41.18 -51.35
C LEU A 13 -1.77 -40.54 -50.11
N ASN A 14 -3.05 -40.74 -49.87
CA ASN A 14 -3.74 -40.18 -48.71
C ASN A 14 -3.29 -40.77 -47.37
N ILE A 15 -2.92 -42.06 -47.34
CA ILE A 15 -2.40 -42.71 -46.14
C ILE A 15 -0.98 -42.24 -45.81
N TYR A 16 -0.15 -41.94 -46.82
CA TYR A 16 1.20 -41.40 -46.64
C TYR A 16 1.19 -39.90 -46.23
N GLU A 17 0.24 -39.11 -46.70
CA GLU A 17 0.07 -37.72 -46.27
C GLU A 17 -0.54 -37.62 -44.86
N MET A 18 -1.51 -38.49 -44.52
CA MET A 18 -2.02 -38.56 -43.13
C MET A 18 -0.97 -39.05 -42.14
N ALA A 19 0.01 -39.85 -42.54
CA ALA A 19 1.14 -40.25 -41.69
C ALA A 19 2.18 -39.10 -41.51
N LYS A 20 2.30 -38.20 -42.48
CA LYS A 20 3.19 -37.01 -42.35
C LYS A 20 2.63 -35.89 -41.48
N THR A 21 1.30 -35.76 -41.38
CA THR A 21 0.67 -34.79 -40.48
C THR A 21 0.63 -35.24 -39.00
N ALA A 22 0.91 -36.52 -38.72
CA ALA A 22 0.98 -37.10 -37.38
C ALA A 22 2.38 -37.03 -36.74
N ALA A 23 3.42 -36.65 -37.46
CA ALA A 23 4.77 -36.41 -36.91
C ALA A 23 4.92 -34.93 -36.45
N LYS A 24 4.07 -34.45 -35.56
CA LYS A 24 4.46 -33.40 -34.60
C LYS A 24 5.59 -34.02 -33.80
N ALA A 25 6.80 -33.52 -33.98
CA ALA A 25 7.97 -33.99 -33.18
C ALA A 25 7.51 -34.06 -31.72
N GLU A 26 7.55 -35.26 -31.13
CA GLU A 26 7.21 -35.42 -29.70
C GLU A 26 8.24 -34.63 -28.92
N ILE A 27 7.81 -33.44 -28.43
CA ILE A 27 8.60 -32.58 -27.56
C ILE A 27 9.02 -33.43 -26.37
N THR A 28 10.31 -33.51 -26.09
CA THR A 28 10.85 -34.31 -24.98
C THR A 28 10.32 -33.78 -23.62
N VAL A 29 10.28 -34.62 -22.61
CA VAL A 29 9.82 -34.20 -21.26
C VAL A 29 10.71 -33.10 -20.74
N GLU A 30 12.01 -33.11 -21.03
CA GLU A 30 12.93 -32.04 -20.65
C GLU A 30 12.55 -30.70 -21.28
N GLU A 31 12.25 -30.69 -22.57
CA GLU A 31 11.78 -29.49 -23.28
C GLU A 31 10.46 -28.94 -22.69
N LYS A 32 9.54 -29.83 -22.33
CA LYS A 32 8.29 -29.48 -21.67
C LYS A 32 8.55 -28.84 -20.29
N LEU A 33 9.47 -29.40 -19.50
CA LEU A 33 9.85 -28.85 -18.20
C LEU A 33 10.53 -27.49 -18.34
N LYS A 34 11.43 -27.33 -19.32
CA LYS A 34 12.06 -26.04 -19.64
C LYS A 34 11.03 -25.00 -20.06
N ALA A 35 10.08 -25.36 -20.90
CA ALA A 35 9.02 -24.47 -21.36
C ALA A 35 8.11 -24.02 -20.20
N LEU A 36 7.72 -24.95 -19.31
CA LEU A 36 6.93 -24.63 -18.11
C LEU A 36 7.69 -23.73 -17.15
N TYR A 37 8.98 -23.97 -16.94
CA TYR A 37 9.81 -23.15 -16.07
C TYR A 37 10.04 -21.75 -16.63
N ASN A 38 10.26 -21.63 -17.94
CA ASN A 38 10.35 -20.33 -18.61
C ASN A 38 9.02 -19.55 -18.51
N LEU A 39 7.88 -20.22 -18.68
CA LEU A 39 6.56 -19.60 -18.47
C LEU A 39 6.43 -19.10 -17.04
N GLN A 40 6.86 -19.90 -16.04
CA GLN A 40 6.84 -19.48 -14.63
C GLN A 40 7.71 -18.24 -14.39
N LYS A 41 8.90 -18.14 -14.99
CA LYS A 41 9.75 -16.94 -14.87
C LYS A 41 9.04 -15.70 -15.39
N ILE A 42 8.49 -15.77 -16.60
CA ILE A 42 7.76 -14.66 -17.22
C ILE A 42 6.56 -14.24 -16.37
N ASP A 43 5.76 -15.21 -15.96
CA ASP A 43 4.57 -14.97 -15.15
C ASP A 43 4.94 -14.43 -13.76
N SER A 44 6.09 -14.82 -13.17
CA SER A 44 6.59 -14.28 -11.89
C SER A 44 7.05 -12.84 -12.01
N GLU A 45 7.67 -12.44 -13.13
CA GLU A 45 8.02 -11.04 -13.38
C GLU A 45 6.77 -10.16 -13.57
N ILE A 46 5.74 -10.68 -14.22
CA ILE A 46 4.43 -9.99 -14.31
C ILE A 46 3.83 -9.78 -12.92
N ASP A 47 3.85 -10.82 -12.06
CA ASP A 47 3.34 -10.69 -10.69
C ASP A 47 4.14 -9.67 -9.88
N ARG A 48 5.47 -9.66 -10.02
CA ARG A 48 6.33 -8.68 -9.35
C ARG A 48 5.98 -7.25 -9.74
N ILE A 49 5.79 -6.99 -11.04
CA ILE A 49 5.37 -5.68 -11.53
C ILE A 49 4.01 -5.29 -10.94
N ARG A 50 3.06 -6.23 -10.91
CA ARG A 50 1.72 -6.00 -10.37
C ARG A 50 1.73 -5.74 -8.86
N THR A 51 2.59 -6.44 -8.12
CA THR A 51 2.75 -6.24 -6.67
C THR A 51 3.30 -4.84 -6.38
N ILE A 52 4.39 -4.44 -7.05
CA ILE A 52 4.97 -3.10 -6.90
C ILE A 52 3.92 -2.02 -7.22
N ARG A 53 3.18 -2.20 -8.32
CA ARG A 53 2.12 -1.27 -8.73
C ARG A 53 0.94 -1.24 -7.77
N GLY A 54 0.71 -2.30 -7.02
CA GLY A 54 -0.36 -2.39 -6.01
C GLY A 54 0.02 -1.82 -4.65
N GLU A 55 1.31 -1.83 -4.28
CA GLU A 55 1.80 -1.31 -3.00
C GLU A 55 1.95 0.21 -3.00
N LEU A 56 2.44 0.80 -4.09
CA LEU A 56 2.66 2.24 -4.21
C LEU A 56 1.40 3.11 -4.01
N PRO A 57 0.22 2.78 -4.54
CA PRO A 57 -1.01 3.52 -4.27
C PRO A 57 -1.40 3.52 -2.79
N LEU A 58 -1.10 2.46 -2.05
CA LEU A 58 -1.36 2.38 -0.60
C LEU A 58 -0.47 3.36 0.18
N GLU A 59 0.82 3.45 -0.17
CA GLU A 59 1.73 4.44 0.44
C GLU A 59 1.26 5.88 0.17
N VAL A 60 0.75 6.16 -1.03
CA VAL A 60 0.17 7.48 -1.37
C VAL A 60 -1.07 7.75 -0.54
N GLN A 61 -1.95 6.77 -0.38
CA GLN A 61 -3.15 6.89 0.43
C GLN A 61 -2.83 7.12 1.90
N ASP A 62 -1.86 6.40 2.47
CA ASP A 62 -1.42 6.59 3.86
C ASP A 62 -0.89 8.02 4.09
N LEU A 63 -0.15 8.59 3.11
CA LEU A 63 0.31 9.97 3.18
C LEU A 63 -0.83 10.99 3.05
N GLU A 64 -1.85 10.71 2.23
CA GLU A 64 -3.05 11.56 2.13
C GLU A 64 -3.84 11.57 3.44
N ASP A 65 -4.01 10.41 4.08
CA ASP A 65 -4.69 10.28 5.37
C ASP A 65 -3.91 11.00 6.50
N ASP A 66 -2.56 10.90 6.50
CA ASP A 66 -1.70 11.63 7.42
C ASP A 66 -1.87 13.16 7.28
N ILE A 67 -1.91 13.66 6.04
CA ILE A 67 -2.11 15.09 5.73
C ILE A 67 -3.50 15.55 6.23
N GLU A 68 -4.55 14.81 5.97
CA GLU A 68 -5.91 15.12 6.46
C GLU A 68 -5.96 15.17 7.99
N GLY A 69 -5.26 14.23 8.65
CA GLY A 69 -5.10 14.22 10.11
C GLY A 69 -4.40 15.46 10.65
N LEU A 70 -3.31 15.90 9.98
CA LEU A 70 -2.57 17.12 10.35
C LEU A 70 -3.40 18.38 10.11
N ASP A 71 -4.13 18.49 9.01
CA ASP A 71 -5.01 19.60 8.71
C ASP A 71 -6.14 19.72 9.77
N THR A 72 -6.76 18.61 10.11
CA THR A 72 -7.78 18.56 11.17
C THR A 72 -7.22 19.04 12.52
N ARG A 73 -5.99 18.64 12.86
CA ARG A 73 -5.32 19.07 14.08
C ARG A 73 -5.02 20.56 14.07
N LEU A 74 -4.53 21.07 12.93
CA LEU A 74 -4.22 22.49 12.74
C LEU A 74 -5.48 23.34 12.86
N GLN A 75 -6.59 22.89 12.29
CA GLN A 75 -7.87 23.59 12.40
C GLN A 75 -8.34 23.66 13.86
N LYS A 76 -8.29 22.55 14.60
CA LYS A 76 -8.63 22.53 16.04
C LYS A 76 -7.80 23.50 16.86
N LEU A 77 -6.48 23.53 16.64
CA LEU A 77 -5.59 24.47 17.34
C LEU A 77 -5.94 25.92 17.01
N THR A 78 -6.28 26.21 15.75
CA THR A 78 -6.69 27.55 15.32
C THR A 78 -8.02 27.96 15.95
N ASP A 79 -8.99 27.06 16.01
CA ASP A 79 -10.28 27.31 16.64
C ASP A 79 -10.13 27.55 18.16
N GLU A 80 -9.22 26.81 18.81
CA GLU A 80 -8.89 27.03 20.22
C GLU A 80 -8.24 28.40 20.47
N VAL A 81 -7.37 28.87 19.57
CA VAL A 81 -6.78 30.22 19.64
C VAL A 81 -7.87 31.28 19.48
N ASN A 82 -8.75 31.15 18.49
CA ASN A 82 -9.87 32.06 18.29
C ASN A 82 -10.77 32.15 19.54
N GLY A 83 -11.09 31.01 20.17
CA GLY A 83 -11.88 30.98 21.41
C GLY A 83 -11.18 31.67 22.60
N LEU A 84 -9.86 31.60 22.66
CA LEU A 84 -9.09 32.35 23.68
C LEU A 84 -9.07 33.84 23.40
N GLU A 85 -8.97 34.25 22.11
CA GLU A 85 -9.07 35.66 21.71
C GLU A 85 -10.46 36.24 22.03
N ASP A 86 -11.52 35.52 21.75
CA ASP A 86 -12.88 35.92 22.13
C ASP A 86 -13.02 36.10 23.64
N THR A 87 -12.44 35.20 24.43
CA THR A 87 -12.40 35.31 25.89
C THR A 87 -11.67 36.61 26.34
N ILE A 88 -10.55 36.97 25.69
CA ILE A 88 -9.85 38.23 25.97
C ILE A 88 -10.73 39.43 25.68
N VAL A 89 -11.49 39.42 24.57
CA VAL A 89 -12.41 40.51 24.22
C VAL A 89 -13.52 40.63 25.24
N GLU A 90 -14.14 39.51 25.65
CA GLU A 90 -15.17 39.52 26.72
C GLU A 90 -14.65 40.06 28.02
N ARG A 91 -13.45 39.65 28.47
CA ARG A 91 -12.84 40.17 29.73
C ARG A 91 -12.50 41.65 29.64
N LYS A 92 -12.07 42.18 28.48
CA LYS A 92 -11.86 43.61 28.27
C LYS A 92 -13.17 44.39 28.41
N ASN A 93 -14.25 43.89 27.85
CA ASN A 93 -15.56 44.54 28.00
C ASN A 93 -16.01 44.55 29.45
N MET A 94 -15.84 43.44 30.20
CA MET A 94 -16.14 43.38 31.63
C MET A 94 -15.31 44.40 32.45
N ILE A 95 -14.04 44.60 32.14
CA ILE A 95 -13.20 45.62 32.79
C ILE A 95 -13.75 47.02 32.49
N THR A 96 -14.13 47.28 31.24
CA THR A 96 -14.70 48.59 30.87
C THR A 96 -15.99 48.90 31.63
N ASP A 97 -16.86 47.90 31.76
CA ASP A 97 -18.14 48.01 32.49
C ASP A 97 -17.86 48.21 33.99
N ALA A 98 -16.93 47.45 34.58
CA ALA A 98 -16.55 47.60 35.99
C ALA A 98 -15.97 48.98 36.28
N LEU A 99 -15.11 49.53 35.42
CA LEU A 99 -14.60 50.89 35.54
C LEU A 99 -15.71 51.94 35.47
N ALA A 100 -16.70 51.79 34.60
CA ALA A 100 -17.83 52.64 34.51
C ALA A 100 -18.69 52.61 35.81
N MET A 101 -18.84 51.39 36.38
CA MET A 101 -19.54 51.22 37.67
C MET A 101 -18.80 51.87 38.83
N ILE A 102 -17.48 51.70 38.90
CA ILE A 102 -16.63 52.36 39.93
C ILE A 102 -16.81 53.88 39.88
N LYS A 103 -16.72 54.46 38.68
CA LYS A 103 -16.93 55.90 38.50
C LYS A 103 -18.30 56.36 38.97
N LYS A 104 -19.33 55.57 38.68
CA LYS A 104 -20.68 55.84 39.16
C LYS A 104 -20.79 55.76 40.68
N TYR A 105 -20.19 54.78 41.30
CA TYR A 105 -20.15 54.62 42.75
C TYR A 105 -19.37 55.75 43.44
N GLU A 106 -18.26 56.22 42.89
CA GLU A 106 -17.47 57.39 43.35
C GLU A 106 -18.37 58.68 43.33
N ASP A 107 -19.10 58.88 42.19
CA ASP A 107 -20.00 60.05 42.08
C ASP A 107 -21.18 59.96 43.06
N GLN A 108 -21.63 58.80 43.41
CA GLN A 108 -22.66 58.58 44.42
C GLN A 108 -22.11 58.78 45.82
N GLN A 109 -20.91 58.24 46.16
CA GLN A 109 -20.26 58.34 47.44
C GLN A 109 -20.00 59.80 47.82
N ASN A 110 -19.63 60.64 46.86
CA ASN A 110 -19.45 62.11 47.09
C ASN A 110 -20.73 62.85 47.48
N LYS A 111 -21.92 62.26 47.24
CA LYS A 111 -23.24 62.85 47.51
C LYS A 111 -23.88 62.34 48.81
N VAL A 112 -23.43 61.19 49.29
CA VAL A 112 -24.01 60.57 50.49
C VAL A 112 -23.56 61.15 51.73
N ARG A 113 -24.50 61.33 52.73
CA ARG A 113 -24.23 61.87 54.09
C ARG A 113 -24.30 60.79 55.16
N ASN A 114 -24.65 59.58 54.84
CA ASN A 114 -24.87 58.45 55.76
C ASN A 114 -23.66 57.53 55.74
N ASN A 115 -22.98 57.30 56.89
CA ASN A 115 -21.80 56.39 56.95
C ASN A 115 -22.10 54.96 56.48
N ARG A 116 -23.31 54.42 56.73
CA ARG A 116 -23.65 53.08 56.36
C ARG A 116 -23.75 52.92 54.83
N GLU A 117 -24.25 53.94 54.13
CA GLU A 117 -24.34 53.99 52.67
C GLU A 117 -22.96 54.18 52.06
N PHE A 118 -22.11 55.05 52.70
CA PHE A 118 -20.71 55.21 52.29
C PHE A 118 -19.94 53.91 52.36
N ASP A 119 -20.04 53.15 53.49
CA ASP A 119 -19.35 51.86 53.68
C ASP A 119 -19.86 50.80 52.65
N SER A 120 -21.17 50.82 52.30
CA SER A 120 -21.72 49.93 51.30
C SER A 120 -21.12 50.21 49.89
N LEU A 121 -21.06 51.48 49.49
CA LEU A 121 -20.47 51.89 48.20
C LEU A 121 -18.97 51.57 48.12
N SER A 122 -18.29 51.73 49.24
CA SER A 122 -16.85 51.37 49.32
C SER A 122 -16.62 49.90 49.10
N LYS A 123 -17.48 49.03 49.67
CA LYS A 123 -17.42 47.57 49.43
C LYS A 123 -17.76 47.20 47.99
N GLU A 124 -18.72 47.86 47.38
CA GLU A 124 -19.05 47.64 45.96
C GLU A 124 -17.89 48.04 45.05
N MET A 125 -17.22 49.18 45.32
CA MET A 125 -16.02 49.59 44.60
C MET A 125 -14.86 48.59 44.77
N GLU A 126 -14.66 48.08 46.01
CA GLU A 126 -13.66 47.04 46.28
C GLU A 126 -13.95 45.76 45.51
N TYR A 127 -15.23 45.33 45.47
CA TYR A 127 -15.66 44.18 44.67
C TYR A 127 -15.36 44.37 43.20
N GLN A 128 -15.72 45.53 42.61
CA GLN A 128 -15.44 45.81 41.19
C GLN A 128 -13.92 45.85 40.91
N ASN A 129 -13.10 46.37 41.81
CA ASN A 129 -11.64 46.35 41.69
C ASN A 129 -11.09 44.90 41.70
N LEU A 130 -11.59 44.03 42.56
CA LEU A 130 -11.20 42.63 42.61
C LEU A 130 -11.63 41.88 41.33
N GLU A 131 -12.79 42.23 40.75
CA GLU A 131 -13.27 41.66 39.49
C GLU A 131 -12.38 42.10 38.32
N ILE A 132 -11.91 43.36 38.28
CA ILE A 132 -10.93 43.84 37.31
C ILE A 132 -9.64 43.04 37.42
N GLN A 133 -9.09 42.85 38.61
CA GLN A 133 -7.86 42.07 38.82
C GLN A 133 -8.01 40.60 38.36
N LEU A 134 -9.17 40.02 38.65
CA LEU A 134 -9.47 38.64 38.16
C LEU A 134 -9.54 38.57 36.62
N CYS A 135 -10.16 39.53 35.97
CA CYS A 135 -10.24 39.61 34.51
C CYS A 135 -8.84 39.83 33.92
N GLU A 136 -8.01 40.70 34.47
CA GLU A 136 -6.63 40.91 34.02
C GLU A 136 -5.80 39.63 34.14
N LYS A 137 -5.91 38.92 35.28
CA LYS A 137 -5.22 37.65 35.49
C LYS A 137 -5.64 36.61 34.41
N LYS A 138 -6.95 36.43 34.16
CA LYS A 138 -7.47 35.53 33.15
C LYS A 138 -7.04 35.90 31.73
N MET A 139 -6.98 37.22 31.43
CA MET A 139 -6.46 37.69 30.14
C MET A 139 -4.97 37.35 29.95
N ASN A 140 -4.15 37.49 31.00
CA ASN A 140 -2.75 37.12 30.91
C ASN A 140 -2.55 35.62 30.76
N GLU A 141 -3.32 34.80 31.49
CA GLU A 141 -3.34 33.33 31.30
C GLU A 141 -3.75 32.96 29.87
N ALA A 142 -4.79 33.58 29.30
CA ALA A 142 -5.21 33.38 27.95
C ALA A 142 -4.12 33.74 26.91
N ARG A 143 -3.41 34.89 27.11
CA ARG A 143 -2.30 35.30 26.24
C ARG A 143 -1.17 34.27 26.23
N THR A 144 -0.73 33.82 27.41
CA THR A 144 0.31 32.79 27.52
C THR A 144 -0.10 31.49 26.83
N ASN A 145 -1.38 31.11 26.95
CA ASN A 145 -1.91 29.94 26.25
C ASN A 145 -1.95 30.13 24.72
N ILE A 146 -2.26 31.33 24.23
CA ILE A 146 -2.24 31.67 22.80
C ILE A 146 -0.82 31.55 22.24
N GLU A 147 0.18 32.10 22.96
CA GLU A 147 1.59 32.00 22.57
C GLU A 147 2.02 30.54 22.43
N ALA A 148 1.77 29.69 23.43
CA ALA A 148 2.11 28.29 23.41
C ALA A 148 1.39 27.53 22.30
N LYS A 149 0.12 27.89 21.97
CA LYS A 149 -0.62 27.27 20.86
C LYS A 149 -0.12 27.73 19.51
N ASN A 150 0.29 28.98 19.36
CA ASN A 150 0.87 29.47 18.12
C ASN A 150 2.18 28.77 17.78
N ASP A 151 3.02 28.49 18.78
CA ASP A 151 4.24 27.69 18.59
C ASP A 151 3.90 26.26 18.06
N LEU A 152 2.85 25.64 18.61
CA LEU A 152 2.39 24.33 18.14
C LEU A 152 1.80 24.40 16.72
N ILE A 153 1.12 25.48 16.37
CA ILE A 153 0.58 25.74 15.03
C ILE A 153 1.73 25.89 14.01
N GLU A 154 2.80 26.61 14.36
CA GLU A 154 3.96 26.74 13.47
C GLU A 154 4.64 25.42 13.21
N VAL A 155 4.85 24.59 14.24
CA VAL A 155 5.40 23.23 14.09
C VAL A 155 4.47 22.36 13.24
N ALA A 156 3.15 22.42 13.49
CA ALA A 156 2.19 21.64 12.72
C ALA A 156 2.15 22.05 11.22
N LYS A 157 2.24 23.35 10.92
CA LYS A 157 2.34 23.86 9.55
C LYS A 157 3.63 23.40 8.86
N GLY A 158 4.76 23.39 9.60
CA GLY A 158 6.02 22.88 9.08
C GLY A 158 5.93 21.40 8.68
N ASN A 159 5.39 20.58 9.56
CA ASN A 159 5.19 19.15 9.31
C ASN A 159 4.23 18.91 8.13
N LEU A 160 3.14 19.67 8.04
CA LEU A 160 2.18 19.59 6.94
C LEU A 160 2.85 19.89 5.59
N ALA A 161 3.63 20.97 5.52
CA ALA A 161 4.33 21.36 4.31
C ALA A 161 5.38 20.32 3.86
N GLU A 162 6.04 19.66 4.81
CA GLU A 162 6.97 18.57 4.54
C GLU A 162 6.22 17.34 3.97
N ARG A 163 5.13 16.91 4.62
CA ARG A 163 4.32 15.78 4.15
C ARG A 163 3.68 16.02 2.78
N GLN A 164 3.25 17.26 2.49
CA GLN A 164 2.74 17.62 1.16
C GLN A 164 3.80 17.46 0.08
N LYS A 165 5.05 17.85 0.34
CA LYS A 165 6.17 17.64 -0.60
C LYS A 165 6.47 16.17 -0.80
N ASP A 166 6.46 15.38 0.29
CA ASP A 166 6.66 13.94 0.20
C ASP A 166 5.57 13.29 -0.67
N LEU A 167 4.31 13.72 -0.49
CA LEU A 167 3.18 13.24 -1.29
C LEU A 167 3.35 13.58 -2.78
N GLU A 168 3.73 14.81 -3.12
CA GLU A 168 3.98 15.21 -4.51
C GLU A 168 5.10 14.36 -5.14
N HIS A 169 6.18 14.14 -4.39
CA HIS A 169 7.29 13.29 -4.85
C HIS A 169 6.84 11.84 -5.08
N LYS A 170 6.11 11.28 -4.14
CA LYS A 170 5.59 9.91 -4.24
C LYS A 170 4.59 9.73 -5.39
N LYS A 171 3.72 10.71 -5.63
CA LYS A 171 2.81 10.69 -6.79
C LYS A 171 3.57 10.72 -8.12
N ALA A 172 4.59 11.57 -8.23
CA ALA A 172 5.41 11.62 -9.43
C ALA A 172 6.23 10.34 -9.66
N GLU A 173 6.74 9.71 -8.58
CA GLU A 173 7.41 8.42 -8.62
C GLU A 173 6.45 7.30 -9.09
N LEU A 174 5.23 7.27 -8.53
CA LEU A 174 4.19 6.32 -8.93
C LEU A 174 3.85 6.43 -10.42
N ASP A 175 3.62 7.65 -10.91
CA ASP A 175 3.30 7.88 -12.32
C ASP A 175 4.45 7.43 -13.23
N GLY A 176 5.70 7.69 -12.85
CA GLY A 176 6.89 7.22 -13.56
C GLY A 176 6.97 5.69 -13.62
N ILE A 177 6.82 5.02 -12.49
CA ILE A 177 6.88 3.55 -12.39
C ILE A 177 5.72 2.91 -13.18
N VAL A 178 4.52 3.45 -13.09
CA VAL A 178 3.37 2.95 -13.85
C VAL A 178 3.62 3.07 -15.36
N ALA A 179 4.16 4.20 -15.83
CA ALA A 179 4.45 4.42 -17.25
C ALA A 179 5.56 3.50 -17.79
N GLU A 180 6.60 3.23 -17.00
CA GLU A 180 7.69 2.32 -17.39
C GLU A 180 7.23 0.85 -17.35
N THR A 181 6.59 0.45 -16.26
CA THR A 181 6.20 -0.95 -16.07
C THR A 181 5.07 -1.39 -16.97
N GLN A 182 4.21 -0.47 -17.44
CA GLN A 182 3.13 -0.83 -18.35
C GLN A 182 3.65 -1.42 -19.67
N LYS A 183 4.70 -0.83 -20.26
CA LYS A 183 5.30 -1.32 -21.51
C LYS A 183 5.97 -2.68 -21.32
N ASP A 184 6.58 -2.89 -20.17
CA ASP A 184 7.26 -4.15 -19.86
C ASP A 184 6.24 -5.26 -19.55
N GLU A 185 5.17 -4.95 -18.84
CA GLU A 185 4.06 -5.89 -18.62
C GLU A 185 3.44 -6.34 -19.97
N GLU A 186 3.15 -5.40 -20.88
CA GLU A 186 2.61 -5.75 -22.21
C GLU A 186 3.54 -6.64 -23.02
N LYS A 187 4.85 -6.47 -22.92
CA LYS A 187 5.84 -7.35 -23.59
C LYS A 187 5.82 -8.74 -22.95
N LEU A 188 5.90 -8.80 -21.62
CA LEU A 188 5.89 -10.05 -20.87
C LEU A 188 4.59 -10.83 -21.07
N GLU A 189 3.45 -10.16 -21.13
CA GLU A 189 2.16 -10.82 -21.45
C GLU A 189 2.16 -11.43 -22.86
N LYS A 190 2.71 -10.74 -23.85
CA LYS A 190 2.87 -11.27 -25.21
C LYS A 190 3.83 -12.48 -25.24
N GLU A 191 4.88 -12.45 -24.46
CA GLU A 191 5.83 -13.56 -24.32
C GLU A 191 5.20 -14.75 -23.58
N SER A 192 4.48 -14.50 -22.48
CA SER A 192 3.69 -15.52 -21.79
C SER A 192 2.68 -16.20 -22.71
N ALA A 193 1.94 -15.41 -23.49
CA ALA A 193 0.99 -15.94 -24.47
C ALA A 193 1.66 -16.79 -25.57
N LYS A 194 2.88 -16.44 -26.01
CA LYS A 194 3.67 -17.27 -26.94
C LYS A 194 4.16 -18.55 -26.29
N ALA A 195 4.69 -18.46 -25.05
CA ALA A 195 5.16 -19.64 -24.31
C ALA A 195 4.03 -20.63 -24.04
N ARG A 196 2.84 -20.16 -23.71
CA ARG A 196 1.65 -21.01 -23.51
C ARG A 196 1.25 -21.80 -24.76
N LYS A 197 1.44 -21.25 -25.97
CA LYS A 197 1.13 -21.96 -27.23
C LYS A 197 2.04 -23.15 -27.55
N ILE A 198 3.24 -23.18 -26.97
CA ILE A 198 4.23 -24.24 -27.17
C ILE A 198 3.95 -25.44 -26.26
N ILE A 199 3.29 -25.20 -25.12
CA ILE A 199 3.06 -26.21 -24.08
C ILE A 199 1.72 -26.92 -24.34
N GLU A 200 1.62 -28.19 -23.98
CA GLU A 200 0.39 -28.96 -24.07
C GLU A 200 -0.71 -28.38 -23.19
N GLU A 201 -1.93 -28.31 -23.70
CA GLU A 201 -3.09 -27.70 -23.00
C GLU A 201 -3.34 -28.32 -21.62
N ARG A 202 -3.16 -29.64 -21.49
CA ARG A 202 -3.27 -30.35 -20.21
C ARG A 202 -2.26 -29.84 -19.15
N LEU A 203 -1.03 -29.56 -19.57
CA LEU A 203 0.02 -29.07 -18.68
C LEU A 203 -0.23 -27.63 -18.30
N ILE A 204 -0.72 -26.80 -19.23
CA ILE A 204 -1.10 -25.41 -18.95
C ILE A 204 -2.25 -25.35 -17.94
N PHE A 205 -3.27 -26.20 -18.11
CA PHE A 205 -4.38 -26.28 -17.16
C PHE A 205 -3.91 -26.66 -15.76
N ALA A 206 -3.04 -27.66 -15.65
CA ALA A 206 -2.45 -28.05 -14.37
C ALA A 206 -1.59 -26.91 -13.76
N TYR A 207 -0.78 -26.26 -14.59
CA TYR A 207 0.03 -25.11 -14.21
C TYR A 207 -0.83 -23.96 -13.67
N SER A 208 -1.84 -23.51 -14.40
CA SER A 208 -2.73 -22.41 -13.99
C SER A 208 -3.43 -22.75 -12.67
N ARG A 209 -3.98 -23.96 -12.54
CA ARG A 209 -4.63 -24.39 -11.30
C ARG A 209 -3.71 -24.37 -10.08
N ILE A 210 -2.44 -24.80 -10.23
CA ILE A 210 -1.47 -24.78 -9.13
C ILE A 210 -1.09 -23.34 -8.81
N ARG A 211 -0.88 -22.51 -9.82
CA ARG A 211 -0.51 -21.10 -9.68
C ARG A 211 -1.60 -20.32 -8.92
N ASP A 212 -2.86 -20.45 -9.35
CA ASP A 212 -3.99 -19.73 -8.76
C ASP A 212 -4.24 -20.11 -7.28
N ASN A 213 -3.91 -21.36 -6.91
CA ASN A 213 -4.03 -21.83 -5.53
C ASN A 213 -2.77 -21.58 -4.67
N SER A 214 -1.72 -20.99 -5.24
CA SER A 214 -0.47 -20.72 -4.54
C SER A 214 -0.37 -19.25 -4.13
N LEU A 215 -0.16 -18.95 -2.85
CA LEU A 215 -0.03 -17.58 -2.33
C LEU A 215 1.07 -16.76 -3.03
N ASN A 216 2.13 -17.43 -3.49
CA ASN A 216 3.26 -16.79 -4.17
C ASN A 216 3.24 -16.96 -5.70
N GLY A 217 2.12 -17.42 -6.28
CA GLY A 217 1.98 -17.60 -7.73
C GLY A 217 2.95 -18.61 -8.37
N LEU A 218 3.64 -19.43 -7.58
CA LEU A 218 4.63 -20.40 -8.09
C LEU A 218 4.00 -21.76 -8.30
N ALA A 219 3.90 -22.20 -9.56
CA ALA A 219 3.44 -23.54 -9.96
C ALA A 219 4.61 -24.48 -10.27
N VAL A 220 5.74 -23.94 -10.76
CA VAL A 220 6.97 -24.69 -11.10
C VAL A 220 8.10 -24.14 -10.26
N VAL A 221 8.79 -25.01 -9.52
CA VAL A 221 9.85 -24.59 -8.59
C VAL A 221 11.06 -25.49 -8.72
N LYS A 222 12.24 -24.90 -8.54
CA LYS A 222 13.50 -25.65 -8.44
C LYS A 222 13.58 -26.37 -7.10
N VAL A 223 14.28 -27.50 -7.09
CA VAL A 223 14.73 -28.12 -5.84
C VAL A 223 15.96 -27.35 -5.36
N ALA A 224 15.93 -26.90 -4.13
CA ALA A 224 17.04 -26.17 -3.50
C ALA A 224 17.32 -26.77 -2.11
N ARG A 225 18.57 -27.04 -1.80
CA ARG A 225 19.00 -27.59 -0.48
C ARG A 225 18.16 -28.80 -0.06
N ASP A 226 18.01 -29.76 -0.94
CA ASP A 226 17.20 -31.00 -0.76
C ASP A 226 15.73 -30.76 -0.44
N ALA A 227 15.21 -29.57 -0.69
CA ALA A 227 13.82 -29.18 -0.40
C ALA A 227 13.11 -28.60 -1.62
N CYS A 228 11.78 -28.62 -1.55
CA CYS A 228 10.91 -27.98 -2.53
C CYS A 228 11.03 -26.45 -2.46
N GLY A 229 11.40 -25.76 -3.54
CA GLY A 229 11.54 -24.31 -3.58
C GLY A 229 10.24 -23.52 -3.35
N GLY A 230 9.09 -24.20 -3.15
CA GLY A 230 7.79 -23.55 -2.92
C GLY A 230 7.20 -23.77 -1.53
N CYS A 231 7.34 -24.95 -0.94
CA CYS A 231 6.82 -25.27 0.40
C CYS A 231 7.93 -25.64 1.40
N PHE A 232 9.17 -25.69 0.95
CA PHE A 232 10.38 -25.97 1.72
C PHE A 232 10.40 -27.34 2.44
N ASN A 233 9.47 -28.23 2.10
CA ASN A 233 9.49 -29.60 2.60
C ASN A 233 10.61 -30.38 1.94
N LYS A 234 11.29 -31.23 2.76
CA LYS A 234 12.40 -32.05 2.31
C LYS A 234 11.96 -33.10 1.29
N ILE A 235 12.78 -33.29 0.25
CA ILE A 235 12.54 -34.24 -0.83
C ILE A 235 13.48 -35.43 -0.64
N PRO A 236 12.99 -36.69 -0.67
CA PRO A 236 13.83 -37.86 -0.56
C PRO A 236 14.90 -37.91 -1.65
N PRO A 237 16.16 -38.37 -1.36
CA PRO A 237 17.26 -38.38 -2.31
C PRO A 237 16.96 -39.12 -3.62
N GLN A 238 16.19 -40.20 -3.55
CA GLN A 238 15.78 -40.97 -4.73
C GLN A 238 14.88 -40.13 -5.66
N ARG A 239 13.99 -39.30 -5.11
CA ARG A 239 13.15 -38.39 -5.89
C ARG A 239 13.98 -37.27 -6.51
N GLN A 240 15.00 -36.78 -5.81
CA GLN A 240 15.90 -35.75 -6.35
C GLN A 240 16.65 -36.30 -7.58
N LEU A 241 17.12 -37.57 -7.51
CA LEU A 241 17.75 -38.22 -8.66
C LEU A 241 16.78 -38.34 -9.84
N ASP A 242 15.52 -38.71 -9.60
CA ASP A 242 14.50 -38.80 -10.66
C ASP A 242 14.23 -37.44 -11.30
N ILE A 243 14.26 -36.33 -10.51
CA ILE A 243 14.10 -34.96 -10.99
C ILE A 243 15.29 -34.55 -11.86
N SER A 244 16.52 -34.83 -11.43
CA SER A 244 17.74 -34.51 -12.19
C SER A 244 17.85 -35.27 -13.53
N LEU A 245 17.27 -36.47 -13.63
CA LEU A 245 17.18 -37.21 -14.89
C LEU A 245 16.24 -36.59 -15.94
N ARG A 246 15.34 -35.66 -15.56
CA ARG A 246 14.40 -34.92 -16.44
C ARG A 246 13.52 -35.81 -17.35
N LYS A 247 13.34 -37.08 -17.00
CA LYS A 247 12.58 -38.03 -17.81
C LYS A 247 11.08 -38.05 -17.55
N LYS A 248 10.67 -37.47 -16.42
CA LYS A 248 9.26 -37.45 -15.96
C LYS A 248 8.91 -36.09 -15.35
N VAL A 249 7.64 -35.69 -15.48
CA VAL A 249 7.11 -34.56 -14.72
C VAL A 249 6.85 -35.03 -13.29
N ILE A 250 7.56 -34.51 -12.33
CA ILE A 250 7.45 -34.86 -10.90
C ILE A 250 6.85 -33.69 -10.14
N VAL A 251 5.85 -33.98 -9.31
CA VAL A 251 5.18 -33.01 -8.47
C VAL A 251 5.53 -33.22 -7.00
N CYS A 252 5.57 -32.13 -6.24
CA CYS A 252 5.78 -32.19 -4.82
C CYS A 252 4.57 -32.85 -4.12
N GLU A 253 4.81 -33.86 -3.29
CA GLU A 253 3.77 -34.61 -2.57
C GLU A 253 3.02 -33.75 -1.54
N HIS A 254 3.66 -32.66 -1.06
CA HIS A 254 3.10 -31.79 -0.02
C HIS A 254 2.28 -30.62 -0.57
N CYS A 255 2.73 -30.02 -1.68
CA CYS A 255 2.09 -28.80 -2.22
C CYS A 255 1.63 -28.91 -3.67
N GLY A 256 1.90 -30.03 -4.36
CA GLY A 256 1.46 -30.27 -5.72
C GLY A 256 2.21 -29.50 -6.81
N ARG A 257 3.18 -28.62 -6.47
CA ARG A 257 3.98 -27.88 -7.45
C ARG A 257 4.85 -28.80 -8.28
N VAL A 258 5.08 -28.43 -9.53
CA VAL A 258 5.99 -29.15 -10.42
C VAL A 258 7.43 -28.87 -9.99
N LEU A 259 8.18 -29.95 -9.78
CA LEU A 259 9.58 -29.87 -9.37
C LEU A 259 10.48 -29.95 -10.60
N VAL A 260 11.45 -29.05 -10.68
CA VAL A 260 12.45 -29.03 -11.73
C VAL A 260 13.86 -29.07 -11.14
N ASP A 261 14.79 -29.58 -11.94
CA ASP A 261 16.20 -29.63 -11.59
C ASP A 261 16.77 -28.22 -11.39
N PRO A 262 17.65 -27.99 -10.39
CA PRO A 262 18.36 -26.71 -10.18
C PRO A 262 19.02 -26.17 -11.46
N GLU A 263 19.61 -27.05 -12.28
CA GLU A 263 20.33 -26.69 -13.50
C GLU A 263 19.45 -26.63 -14.76
N ILE A 264 18.13 -26.54 -14.63
CA ILE A 264 17.21 -26.59 -15.78
C ILE A 264 17.45 -25.45 -16.78
N ASP A 265 17.96 -24.29 -16.31
CA ASP A 265 18.28 -23.11 -17.13
C ASP A 265 19.74 -23.12 -17.64
N GLY A 266 20.55 -24.12 -17.29
CA GLY A 266 21.98 -24.14 -17.59
C GLY A 266 22.81 -23.20 -16.71
N VAL A 267 22.23 -22.59 -15.68
CA VAL A 267 22.92 -21.79 -14.67
C VAL A 267 23.10 -22.66 -13.42
N ALA A 268 24.35 -23.03 -13.08
CA ALA A 268 24.65 -23.68 -11.82
C ALA A 268 24.23 -22.76 -10.66
N VAL A 269 23.48 -23.28 -9.70
CA VAL A 269 23.18 -22.59 -8.46
C VAL A 269 24.46 -22.67 -7.62
N GLU A 270 25.12 -21.55 -7.40
CA GLU A 270 26.18 -21.46 -6.40
C GLU A 270 25.58 -21.76 -5.02
N ASP A 271 26.20 -22.69 -4.29
CA ASP A 271 25.79 -23.21 -2.96
C ASP A 271 25.80 -22.14 -1.84
#